data_955f9b236a624990aa73199cc6913fb5
#
_entry.id   955f9b236a624990aa73199cc6913fb5
#
_cell.length_a   1.000
_cell.length_b   1.000
_cell.length_c   1.000
_cell.angle_alpha   90.00
_cell.angle_beta   90.00
_cell.angle_gamma   90.00
#
_symmetry.space_group_name_H-M   'P 1'
#
loop_
_entity.id
_entity.type
_entity.pdbx_description
1 polymer ?
#
loop_
_entity_poly.entity_id
_entity_poly.type
_entity_poly.pdbx_seq_one_letter_code
_entity_poly.pdbx_strand_id
1 'polypeptide(L)'
;IMPSLVGSEMCIRDRSRSEGFGAEVQRRIYLGTFALSSGYYDAFYKKAQKVRTIIKNEFEGVLDKYDVIVGPTTPTTAFNLGDELDDPLTMYTNDLLTTPVNLAGLPGISVPCGISNGRPIGLQIIGKPFDEKTLYRVAYQYETKYNLHDEYENL
;
A
#
# COMPACT_ATOMS: atom_id res chain seq x y z
N ILE A 1 20.00 41.14 -4.36
CA ILE A 1 19.23 39.87 -4.22
C ILE A 1 17.98 40.05 -5.03
N MET A 2 17.87 39.28 -6.08
CA MET A 2 16.78 39.39 -7.06
C MET A 2 15.45 38.92 -6.47
N PRO A 3 14.46 39.79 -6.22
CA PRO A 3 13.14 39.41 -5.72
C PRO A 3 12.36 38.47 -6.65
N SER A 4 12.76 38.44 -7.93
CA SER A 4 12.11 37.64 -8.98
C SER A 4 12.35 36.14 -8.86
N LEU A 5 13.46 35.70 -8.25
CA LEU A 5 13.76 34.28 -8.09
C LEU A 5 12.93 33.65 -6.96
N VAL A 6 12.69 34.38 -5.85
CA VAL A 6 11.87 33.90 -4.74
C VAL A 6 10.40 33.79 -5.15
N GLY A 7 9.89 34.73 -5.93
CA GLY A 7 8.54 34.69 -6.47
C GLY A 7 8.33 33.55 -7.48
N SER A 8 9.32 33.28 -8.35
CA SER A 8 9.21 32.20 -9.34
C SER A 8 9.26 30.79 -8.71
N GLU A 9 10.07 30.59 -7.67
CA GLU A 9 10.09 29.31 -6.95
C GLU A 9 8.78 29.05 -6.18
N MET A 10 8.21 30.07 -5.53
CA MET A 10 6.87 29.94 -4.92
C MET A 10 5.79 29.63 -5.95
N CYS A 11 5.78 30.33 -7.08
CA CYS A 11 4.83 30.06 -8.16
C CYS A 11 4.99 28.66 -8.77
N ILE A 12 6.21 28.17 -8.94
CA ILE A 12 6.49 26.81 -9.41
C ILE A 12 5.99 25.79 -8.37
N ARG A 13 6.28 25.99 -7.11
CA ARG A 13 5.80 25.11 -6.03
C ARG A 13 4.28 25.07 -5.93
N ASP A 14 3.63 26.20 -5.97
CA ASP A 14 2.17 26.30 -5.90
C ASP A 14 1.51 25.65 -7.11
N ARG A 15 2.03 25.88 -8.30
CA ARG A 15 1.56 25.26 -9.52
C ARG A 15 1.79 23.75 -9.52
N SER A 16 2.96 23.28 -9.10
CA SER A 16 3.25 21.86 -8.99
C SER A 16 2.31 21.13 -7.99
N ARG A 17 1.95 21.82 -6.91
CA ARG A 17 1.03 21.24 -5.91
C ARG A 17 -0.43 21.29 -6.33
N SER A 18 -0.87 22.35 -7.00
CA SER A 18 -2.27 22.53 -7.40
C SER A 18 -2.63 21.81 -8.69
N GLU A 19 -1.71 21.80 -9.66
CA GLU A 19 -1.95 21.24 -11.00
C GLU A 19 -1.33 19.85 -11.18
N GLY A 20 -0.24 19.54 -10.47
CA GLY A 20 0.51 18.29 -10.61
C GLY A 20 0.05 17.14 -9.72
N PHE A 21 -0.74 17.39 -8.67
CA PHE A 21 -1.20 16.37 -7.74
C PHE A 21 -2.72 16.29 -7.71
N GLY A 22 -3.25 15.06 -7.76
CA GLY A 22 -4.67 14.80 -7.55
C GLY A 22 -5.11 15.12 -6.11
N ALA A 23 -6.42 15.27 -5.90
CA ALA A 23 -7.01 15.70 -4.64
C ALA A 23 -6.61 14.83 -3.44
N GLU A 24 -6.55 13.51 -3.61
CA GLU A 24 -6.15 12.59 -2.54
C GLU A 24 -4.67 12.74 -2.14
N VAL A 25 -3.78 12.94 -3.10
CA VAL A 25 -2.36 13.20 -2.83
C VAL A 25 -2.19 14.50 -2.07
N GLN A 26 -2.90 15.55 -2.47
CA GLN A 26 -2.90 16.84 -1.77
C GLN A 26 -3.39 16.68 -0.33
N ARG A 27 -4.48 15.95 -0.11
CA ARG A 27 -5.03 15.65 1.21
C ARG A 27 -3.99 14.98 2.11
N ARG A 28 -3.29 13.96 1.61
CA ARG A 28 -2.25 13.23 2.36
C ARG A 28 -1.05 14.11 2.67
N ILE A 29 -0.64 14.98 1.76
CA ILE A 29 0.43 15.95 2.02
C ILE A 29 0.04 16.92 3.13
N TYR A 30 -1.18 17.45 3.12
CA TYR A 30 -1.67 18.36 4.17
C TYR A 30 -1.74 17.65 5.53
N LEU A 31 -2.31 16.43 5.58
CA LEU A 31 -2.37 15.63 6.80
C LEU A 31 -0.97 15.32 7.37
N GLY A 32 -0.03 14.95 6.51
CA GLY A 32 1.36 14.71 6.91
C GLY A 32 2.03 15.96 7.48
N THR A 33 1.86 17.08 6.81
CA THR A 33 2.38 18.38 7.28
C THR A 33 1.77 18.78 8.63
N PHE A 34 0.47 18.58 8.80
CA PHE A 34 -0.23 18.84 10.06
C PHE A 34 0.28 17.93 11.18
N ALA A 35 0.42 16.63 10.93
CA ALA A 35 0.91 15.68 11.92
C ALA A 35 2.36 15.96 12.38
N LEU A 36 3.16 16.59 11.51
CA LEU A 36 4.55 16.98 11.81
C LEU A 36 4.65 18.39 12.42
N SER A 37 3.55 19.14 12.48
CA SER A 37 3.57 20.49 13.03
C SER A 37 3.76 20.50 14.57
N SER A 38 4.26 21.63 15.09
CA SER A 38 4.45 21.83 16.51
C SER A 38 3.16 21.61 17.31
N GLY A 39 3.23 20.83 18.38
CA GLY A 39 2.09 20.45 19.24
C GLY A 39 1.41 19.14 18.84
N TYR A 40 1.45 18.71 17.58
CA TYR A 40 0.87 17.45 17.11
C TYR A 40 1.90 16.34 16.94
N TYR A 41 3.17 16.69 16.78
CA TYR A 41 4.27 15.76 16.60
C TYR A 41 4.34 14.69 17.70
N ASP A 42 4.31 15.10 18.96
CA ASP A 42 4.38 14.18 20.09
C ASP A 42 3.11 13.36 20.26
N ALA A 43 1.96 13.98 20.08
CA ALA A 43 0.66 13.34 20.28
C ALA A 43 0.31 12.32 19.19
N PHE A 44 0.64 12.61 17.94
CA PHE A 44 0.23 11.79 16.80
C PHE A 44 1.41 11.06 16.16
N TYR A 45 2.45 11.77 15.72
CA TYR A 45 3.55 11.17 14.98
C TYR A 45 4.35 10.17 15.81
N LYS A 46 4.78 10.55 17.03
CA LYS A 46 5.52 9.63 17.92
C LYS A 46 4.67 8.42 18.32
N LYS A 47 3.37 8.61 18.55
CA LYS A 47 2.46 7.51 18.87
C LYS A 47 2.33 6.55 17.67
N ALA A 48 2.17 7.08 16.46
CA ALA A 48 2.12 6.28 15.24
C ALA A 48 3.42 5.47 15.03
N GLN A 49 4.58 6.07 15.28
CA GLN A 49 5.87 5.36 15.19
C GLN A 49 5.98 4.19 16.20
N LYS A 50 5.45 4.36 17.41
CA LYS A 50 5.40 3.25 18.38
C LYS A 50 4.49 2.13 17.91
N VAL A 51 3.31 2.44 17.37
CA VAL A 51 2.39 1.44 16.81
C VAL A 51 3.04 0.74 15.61
N ARG A 52 3.69 1.48 14.73
CA ARG A 52 4.45 0.90 13.60
C ARG A 52 5.50 -0.11 14.09
N THR A 53 6.22 0.21 15.18
CA THR A 53 7.21 -0.71 15.75
C THR A 53 6.57 -1.99 16.27
N ILE A 54 5.40 -1.91 16.89
CA ILE A 54 4.66 -3.09 17.37
C ILE A 54 4.27 -3.97 16.18
N ILE A 55 3.67 -3.39 15.14
CA ILE A 55 3.28 -4.12 13.92
C ILE A 55 4.50 -4.82 13.31
N LYS A 56 5.62 -4.11 13.18
CA LYS A 56 6.86 -4.67 12.64
C LYS A 56 7.33 -5.88 13.45
N ASN A 57 7.39 -5.76 14.78
CA ASN A 57 7.87 -6.83 15.66
C ASN A 57 6.96 -8.07 15.62
N GLU A 58 5.64 -7.88 15.46
CA GLU A 58 4.69 -9.00 15.31
C GLU A 58 4.96 -9.78 14.02
N PHE A 59 5.13 -9.09 12.89
CA PHE A 59 5.50 -9.73 11.62
C PHE A 59 6.86 -10.44 11.71
N GLU A 60 7.88 -9.79 12.26
CA GLU A 60 9.21 -10.39 12.45
C GLU A 60 9.13 -11.66 13.30
N GLY A 61 8.37 -11.64 14.39
CA GLY A 61 8.18 -12.82 15.26
C GLY A 61 7.52 -14.01 14.56
N VAL A 62 6.67 -13.77 13.56
CA VAL A 62 6.09 -14.83 12.71
C VAL A 62 7.10 -15.29 11.66
N LEU A 63 7.77 -14.35 10.99
CA LEU A 63 8.74 -14.65 9.94
C LEU A 63 10.03 -15.29 10.46
N ASP A 64 10.34 -15.19 11.74
CA ASP A 64 11.44 -15.97 12.37
C ASP A 64 11.15 -17.48 12.36
N LYS A 65 9.87 -17.86 12.37
CA LYS A 65 9.42 -19.26 12.41
C LYS A 65 9.02 -19.81 11.05
N TYR A 66 8.59 -18.93 10.13
CA TYR A 66 8.07 -19.27 8.82
C TYR A 66 8.84 -18.52 7.74
N ASP A 67 8.85 -19.06 6.53
CA ASP A 67 9.54 -18.43 5.40
C ASP A 67 8.71 -17.32 4.78
N VAL A 68 7.40 -17.48 4.73
CA VAL A 68 6.44 -16.52 4.16
C VAL A 68 5.14 -16.53 4.95
N ILE A 69 4.39 -15.42 4.84
CA ILE A 69 3.01 -15.29 5.30
C ILE A 69 2.13 -15.16 4.07
N VAL A 70 1.00 -15.87 4.04
CA VAL A 70 0.09 -15.91 2.90
C VAL A 70 -1.30 -15.48 3.33
N GLY A 71 -1.96 -14.67 2.49
CA GLY A 71 -3.31 -14.20 2.74
C GLY A 71 -3.95 -13.58 1.48
N PRO A 72 -5.19 -13.11 1.54
CA PRO A 72 -5.79 -12.35 0.45
C PRO A 72 -5.09 -11.00 0.31
N THR A 73 -5.02 -10.48 -0.94
CA THR A 73 -4.44 -9.15 -1.19
C THR A 73 -5.38 -8.04 -0.73
N THR A 74 -6.68 -8.20 -0.98
CA THR A 74 -7.73 -7.24 -0.63
C THR A 74 -8.91 -7.96 0.02
N PRO A 75 -9.70 -7.30 0.87
CA PRO A 75 -10.89 -7.89 1.50
C PRO A 75 -12.00 -8.25 0.51
N THR A 76 -12.07 -7.55 -0.61
CA THR A 76 -13.11 -7.70 -1.64
C THR A 76 -12.48 -7.87 -3.02
N THR A 77 -13.27 -8.36 -3.99
CA THR A 77 -12.90 -8.32 -5.42
C THR A 77 -12.94 -6.89 -5.95
N ALA A 78 -12.39 -6.66 -7.15
CA ALA A 78 -12.40 -5.35 -7.80
C ALA A 78 -13.84 -4.78 -7.91
N PHE A 79 -13.97 -3.48 -7.76
CA PHE A 79 -15.20 -2.72 -8.02
C PHE A 79 -15.39 -2.48 -9.54
N ASN A 80 -16.58 -2.04 -9.99
CA ASN A 80 -16.80 -1.74 -11.40
C ASN A 80 -16.12 -0.44 -11.81
N LEU A 81 -15.77 -0.35 -13.09
CA LEU A 81 -15.33 0.92 -13.67
C LEU A 81 -16.47 1.95 -13.57
N GLY A 82 -16.18 3.11 -13.02
CA GLY A 82 -17.16 4.19 -12.85
C GLY A 82 -17.99 4.09 -11.56
N ASP A 83 -17.81 3.08 -10.73
CA ASP A 83 -18.33 3.12 -9.36
C ASP A 83 -17.65 4.29 -8.63
N GLU A 84 -18.44 5.32 -8.33
CA GLU A 84 -17.99 6.42 -7.51
C GLU A 84 -17.85 5.91 -6.07
N LEU A 85 -16.62 5.76 -5.61
CA LEU A 85 -16.33 5.43 -4.22
C LEU A 85 -16.43 6.72 -3.39
N ASP A 86 -17.66 7.19 -3.21
CA ASP A 86 -17.97 8.45 -2.51
C ASP A 86 -17.56 8.40 -1.03
N ASP A 87 -17.44 7.21 -0.45
CA ASP A 87 -17.02 7.04 0.93
C ASP A 87 -15.51 6.76 1.04
N PRO A 88 -14.72 7.71 1.57
CA PRO A 88 -13.29 7.50 1.81
C PRO A 88 -12.98 6.30 2.70
N LEU A 89 -13.89 5.89 3.61
CA LEU A 89 -13.69 4.74 4.50
C LEU A 89 -13.70 3.43 3.71
N THR A 90 -14.54 3.31 2.70
CA THR A 90 -14.57 2.15 1.80
C THR A 90 -13.24 1.99 1.05
N MET A 91 -12.66 3.09 0.58
CA MET A 91 -11.33 3.08 -0.05
C MET A 91 -10.23 2.61 0.93
N TYR A 92 -10.23 3.13 2.15
CA TYR A 92 -9.25 2.71 3.17
C TYR A 92 -9.41 1.25 3.60
N THR A 93 -10.62 0.72 3.54
CA THR A 93 -10.88 -0.70 3.83
C THR A 93 -10.19 -1.62 2.81
N ASN A 94 -10.09 -1.21 1.56
CA ASN A 94 -9.39 -1.98 0.52
C ASN A 94 -7.89 -2.12 0.80
N ASP A 95 -7.29 -1.16 1.50
CA ASP A 95 -5.87 -1.15 1.86
C ASP A 95 -5.58 -1.88 3.19
N LEU A 96 -6.59 -2.45 3.84
CA LEU A 96 -6.49 -3.02 5.19
C LEU A 96 -5.39 -4.09 5.31
N LEU A 97 -5.23 -4.91 4.28
CA LEU A 97 -4.30 -6.04 4.28
C LEU A 97 -2.91 -5.71 3.72
N THR A 98 -2.77 -4.63 2.96
CA THR A 98 -1.50 -4.20 2.36
C THR A 98 -0.78 -3.12 3.19
N THR A 99 -1.53 -2.26 3.87
CA THR A 99 -0.96 -1.19 4.72
C THR A 99 -0.04 -1.71 5.82
N PRO A 100 -0.39 -2.77 6.59
CA PRO A 100 0.50 -3.30 7.63
C PRO A 100 1.84 -3.80 7.09
N VAL A 101 1.86 -4.40 5.90
CA VAL A 101 3.08 -4.87 5.22
C VAL A 101 4.01 -3.70 4.90
N ASN A 102 3.45 -2.60 4.37
CA ASN A 102 4.18 -1.36 4.10
C ASN A 102 4.73 -0.73 5.40
N LEU A 103 3.91 -0.71 6.47
CA LEU A 103 4.33 -0.17 7.77
C LEU A 103 5.46 -1.00 8.40
N ALA A 104 5.44 -2.32 8.23
CA ALA A 104 6.49 -3.20 8.70
C ALA A 104 7.77 -3.14 7.83
N GLY A 105 7.68 -2.62 6.60
CA GLY A 105 8.80 -2.53 5.66
C GLY A 105 9.19 -3.88 5.07
N LEU A 106 8.17 -4.72 4.80
CA LEU A 106 8.34 -6.07 4.28
C LEU A 106 8.06 -6.12 2.77
N PRO A 107 8.78 -6.98 2.03
CA PRO A 107 8.45 -7.25 0.65
C PRO A 107 7.20 -8.13 0.54
N GLY A 108 6.38 -7.86 -0.46
CA GLY A 108 5.18 -8.63 -0.75
C GLY A 108 4.93 -8.73 -2.25
N ILE A 109 4.30 -9.82 -2.66
CA ILE A 109 3.86 -10.06 -4.03
C ILE A 109 2.41 -10.52 -4.02
N SER A 110 1.64 -10.12 -5.01
CA SER A 110 0.30 -10.65 -5.24
C SER A 110 0.29 -11.48 -6.53
N VAL A 111 -0.22 -12.69 -6.43
CA VAL A 111 -0.38 -13.60 -7.57
C VAL A 111 -1.85 -14.00 -7.73
N PRO A 112 -2.32 -14.28 -8.95
CA PRO A 112 -3.66 -14.79 -9.18
C PRO A 112 -3.91 -16.09 -8.42
N CYS A 113 -5.08 -16.23 -7.74
CA CYS A 113 -5.40 -17.44 -7.00
C CYS A 113 -6.81 -17.99 -7.23
N GLY A 114 -7.58 -17.36 -8.10
CA GLY A 114 -8.92 -17.82 -8.47
C GLY A 114 -9.82 -16.70 -8.94
N ILE A 115 -11.07 -17.02 -9.21
CA ILE A 115 -12.10 -16.12 -9.71
C ILE A 115 -13.30 -16.18 -8.78
N SER A 116 -13.88 -15.04 -8.46
CA SER A 116 -15.14 -14.93 -7.73
C SER A 116 -16.04 -13.93 -8.42
N ASN A 117 -17.26 -14.35 -8.78
CA ASN A 117 -18.24 -13.53 -9.48
C ASN A 117 -17.69 -12.90 -10.79
N GLY A 118 -16.90 -13.66 -11.56
CA GLY A 118 -16.28 -13.20 -12.79
C GLY A 118 -15.14 -12.20 -12.59
N ARG A 119 -14.55 -12.12 -11.39
CA ARG A 119 -13.45 -11.19 -11.07
C ARG A 119 -12.28 -11.93 -10.44
N PRO A 120 -11.04 -11.54 -10.79
CA PRO A 120 -9.85 -12.19 -10.25
C PRO A 120 -9.67 -11.93 -8.76
N ILE A 121 -9.08 -12.91 -8.08
CA ILE A 121 -8.68 -12.83 -6.66
C ILE A 121 -7.16 -12.90 -6.58
N GLY A 122 -6.56 -12.02 -5.80
CA GLY A 122 -5.13 -11.99 -5.53
C GLY A 122 -4.76 -12.71 -4.23
N LEU A 123 -3.77 -13.60 -4.32
CA LEU A 123 -3.07 -14.19 -3.17
C LEU A 123 -1.86 -13.32 -2.84
N GLN A 124 -1.83 -12.73 -1.66
CA GLN A 124 -0.69 -11.98 -1.15
C GLN A 124 0.30 -12.94 -0.47
N ILE A 125 1.57 -12.84 -0.84
CA ILE A 125 2.68 -13.55 -0.21
C ILE A 125 3.63 -12.50 0.34
N ILE A 126 3.91 -12.55 1.65
CA ILE A 126 4.75 -11.59 2.38
C ILE A 126 6.00 -12.32 2.84
N GLY A 127 7.18 -11.76 2.62
CA GLY A 127 8.47 -12.37 2.97
C GLY A 127 9.27 -11.59 4.00
N LYS A 128 10.44 -12.14 4.32
CA LYS A 128 11.42 -11.48 5.18
C LYS A 128 12.00 -10.24 4.50
N PRO A 129 12.48 -9.25 5.27
CA PRO A 129 13.13 -8.08 4.70
C PRO A 129 14.27 -8.49 3.75
N PHE A 130 14.27 -7.91 2.54
CA PHE A 130 15.26 -8.14 1.48
C PHE A 130 15.34 -9.59 0.96
N ASP A 131 14.32 -10.42 1.17
CA ASP A 131 14.25 -11.80 0.65
C ASP A 131 13.22 -11.96 -0.46
N GLU A 132 13.23 -11.05 -1.44
CA GLU A 132 12.39 -11.11 -2.64
C GLU A 132 12.61 -12.40 -3.44
N LYS A 133 13.81 -12.99 -3.35
CA LYS A 133 14.12 -14.26 -4.01
C LYS A 133 13.21 -15.40 -3.53
N THR A 134 12.97 -15.49 -2.24
CA THR A 134 12.04 -16.51 -1.68
C THR A 134 10.62 -16.24 -2.14
N LEU A 135 10.17 -14.97 -2.16
CA LEU A 135 8.86 -14.60 -2.68
C LEU A 135 8.65 -15.04 -4.12
N TYR A 136 9.57 -14.70 -5.02
CA TYR A 136 9.49 -15.10 -6.44
C TYR A 136 9.47 -16.62 -6.61
N ARG A 137 10.26 -17.34 -5.83
CA ARG A 137 10.28 -18.80 -5.88
C ARG A 137 8.96 -19.41 -5.45
N VAL A 138 8.36 -18.92 -4.36
CA VAL A 138 7.06 -19.40 -3.88
C VAL A 138 5.94 -19.04 -4.86
N ALA A 139 5.91 -17.80 -5.34
CA ALA A 139 4.96 -17.32 -6.33
C ALA A 139 5.01 -18.13 -7.62
N TYR A 140 6.21 -18.35 -8.17
CA TYR A 140 6.43 -19.14 -9.38
C TYR A 140 5.97 -20.60 -9.21
N GLN A 141 6.29 -21.23 -8.08
CA GLN A 141 5.83 -22.59 -7.81
C GLN A 141 4.31 -22.69 -7.70
N TYR A 142 3.68 -21.68 -7.09
CA TYR A 142 2.23 -21.61 -7.00
C TYR A 142 1.58 -21.47 -8.37
N GLU A 143 2.02 -20.50 -9.17
CA GLU A 143 1.49 -20.28 -10.54
C GLU A 143 1.71 -21.49 -11.44
N THR A 144 2.90 -22.11 -11.40
CA THR A 144 3.20 -23.31 -12.18
C THR A 144 2.29 -24.49 -11.82
N LYS A 145 1.95 -24.61 -10.52
CA LYS A 145 1.10 -25.73 -10.05
C LYS A 145 -0.37 -25.55 -10.42
N TYR A 146 -0.88 -24.34 -10.34
CA TYR A 146 -2.31 -24.08 -10.48
C TYR A 146 -2.69 -23.55 -11.87
N ASN A 147 -1.72 -23.02 -12.64
CA ASN A 147 -1.86 -22.54 -14.03
C ASN A 147 -3.19 -21.83 -14.33
N LEU A 148 -3.47 -20.77 -13.57
CA LEU A 148 -4.72 -20.01 -13.68
C LEU A 148 -4.73 -19.04 -14.88
N HIS A 149 -3.67 -19.00 -15.68
CA HIS A 149 -3.52 -18.08 -16.80
C HIS A 149 -4.68 -18.18 -17.79
N ASP A 150 -5.01 -19.41 -18.19
CA ASP A 150 -6.07 -19.68 -19.18
C ASP A 150 -7.47 -19.26 -18.67
N GLU A 151 -7.69 -19.31 -17.35
CA GLU A 151 -8.94 -18.87 -16.74
C GLU A 151 -9.09 -17.33 -16.77
N TYR A 152 -7.98 -16.60 -16.65
CA TYR A 152 -7.98 -15.14 -16.66
C TYR A 152 -8.05 -14.55 -18.06
N GLU A 153 -7.57 -15.25 -19.10
CA GLU A 153 -7.68 -14.80 -20.49
C GLU A 153 -9.13 -14.79 -20.99
N ASN A 154 -10.03 -15.50 -20.33
CA ASN A 154 -11.43 -15.64 -20.69
C ASN A 154 -12.39 -14.77 -19.84
N LEU A 155 -11.86 -13.86 -19.00
CA LEU A 155 -12.62 -12.88 -18.24
C LEU A 155 -12.87 -11.59 -19.04
#